data_633cbdf6bd158d48f9a09b9a29d19081
#
_entry.id   633cbdf6bd158d48f9a09b9a29d19081
#
_cell.length_a   1.000
_cell.length_b   1.000
_cell.length_c   1.000
_cell.angle_alpha   90.00
_cell.angle_beta   90.00
_cell.angle_gamma   90.00
#
_symmetry.space_group_name_H-M   'P 1'
#
loop_
_entity.id
_entity.type
_entity.pdbx_description
1 polymer ?
#
loop_
_entity_poly.entity_id
_entity_poly.type
_entity_poly.pdbx_seq_one_letter_code
_entity_poly.pdbx_strand_id
1 'polypeptide(L)'
;AASDVYKRQEQVERHACPGCGCCSGMFTANSMNCLNEAIGLALPGNGTIVATHKNRIQLFRDAAKQIVENAYKYYRDGDDSVLPRNIATRQAFLNAMSLDIAMGGSTNTVLHLLAVAQEAGADFHMEDIDMLSRKTPCLCKVAPNTHTYHVQDVNRAGGILGIMNELMKAGLVDGSTRRADGLTLAEAVDKYAVTSPNVTEEAIRKYKSAPAHRFSIQMGSQESYYKELDTDRAEGCIRDVEHAYSKDGGLAVLRGNIALDGCVVKTAGVDESIWKFSGPAKVFDSQDAACEGILGGKVVSGDVVVITYEGPKGGPGMQEMLYPTSYIKSRHLGKECALITDGRFSGGTSGLSIGHISPCLLYT
;
A
#
# COMPACT_ATOMS: atom_id res chain seq x y z
N ALA A 1 38.29 -9.48 16.59
CA ALA A 1 37.29 -8.46 17.02
C ALA A 1 36.61 -7.78 15.83
N ALA A 2 37.30 -7.02 14.93
CA ALA A 2 36.63 -6.37 13.79
C ALA A 2 36.07 -7.41 12.79
N SER A 3 36.81 -8.47 12.47
CA SER A 3 36.34 -9.53 11.56
C SER A 3 35.07 -10.24 12.06
N ASP A 4 34.86 -10.31 13.37
CA ASP A 4 33.66 -10.96 13.95
C ASP A 4 32.44 -10.09 13.85
N VAL A 5 32.62 -8.75 13.91
CA VAL A 5 31.51 -7.80 13.70
C VAL A 5 31.02 -7.86 12.25
N TYR A 6 31.93 -7.87 11.27
CA TYR A 6 31.55 -7.99 9.85
C TYR A 6 30.87 -9.33 9.54
N LYS A 7 31.35 -10.45 10.09
CA LYS A 7 30.70 -11.76 9.93
C LYS A 7 29.30 -11.78 10.54
N ARG A 8 29.11 -11.13 11.68
CA ARG A 8 27.81 -11.04 12.34
C ARG A 8 26.85 -10.15 11.56
N GLN A 9 27.34 -9.03 11.02
CA GLN A 9 26.57 -8.15 10.14
C GLN A 9 26.12 -8.89 8.87
N GLU A 10 27.02 -9.60 8.19
CA GLU A 10 26.71 -10.41 7.02
C GLU A 10 25.65 -11.50 7.34
N GLN A 11 25.71 -12.13 8.50
CA GLN A 11 24.69 -13.08 8.93
C GLN A 11 23.33 -12.42 9.12
N VAL A 12 23.28 -11.22 9.73
CA VAL A 12 22.04 -10.45 9.88
C VAL A 12 21.47 -10.09 8.52
N GLU A 13 22.28 -9.56 7.60
CA GLU A 13 21.89 -9.22 6.24
C GLU A 13 21.28 -10.40 5.48
N ARG A 14 21.93 -11.56 5.54
CA ARG A 14 21.48 -12.80 4.88
C ARG A 14 20.15 -13.33 5.43
N HIS A 15 19.82 -13.06 6.69
CA HIS A 15 18.62 -13.59 7.36
C HIS A 15 17.53 -12.54 7.60
N ALA A 16 17.81 -11.26 7.37
CA ALA A 16 16.84 -10.16 7.56
C ALA A 16 15.62 -10.30 6.65
N CYS A 17 15.82 -10.83 5.42
CA CYS A 17 14.75 -11.15 4.47
C CYS A 17 14.81 -12.64 4.12
N PRO A 18 14.11 -13.51 4.83
CA PRO A 18 14.24 -14.97 4.70
C PRO A 18 13.55 -15.57 3.47
N GLY A 19 13.06 -14.74 2.55
CA GLY A 19 12.36 -15.19 1.35
C GLY A 19 12.62 -14.30 0.14
N CYS A 20 11.97 -14.62 -0.98
CA CYS A 20 11.88 -13.75 -2.15
C CYS A 20 10.54 -13.02 -2.18
N GLY A 21 10.46 -11.90 -2.90
CA GLY A 21 9.27 -11.08 -3.07
C GLY A 21 9.55 -9.60 -2.83
N CYS A 22 8.53 -8.76 -3.01
CA CYS A 22 8.70 -7.30 -2.92
C CYS A 22 8.69 -6.79 -1.48
N CYS A 23 7.85 -7.33 -0.61
CA CYS A 23 7.78 -6.98 0.81
C CYS A 23 6.82 -7.90 1.58
N SER A 24 6.89 -7.85 2.91
CA SER A 24 6.03 -8.64 3.81
C SER A 24 4.78 -7.89 4.30
N GLY A 25 4.58 -6.64 3.88
CA GLY A 25 3.48 -5.77 4.33
C GLY A 25 2.95 -4.84 3.26
N MET A 26 2.30 -3.75 3.66
CA MET A 26 1.74 -2.74 2.75
C MET A 26 2.74 -1.61 2.51
N PHE A 27 3.92 -1.97 1.98
CA PHE A 27 4.87 -1.04 1.39
C PHE A 27 4.46 -0.73 -0.06
N THR A 28 5.18 0.14 -0.75
CA THR A 28 4.76 0.67 -2.05
C THR A 28 4.52 -0.41 -3.10
N ALA A 29 5.48 -1.33 -3.29
CA ALA A 29 5.37 -2.36 -4.33
C ALA A 29 4.18 -3.29 -4.08
N ASN A 30 4.00 -3.76 -2.84
CA ASN A 30 2.89 -4.64 -2.54
C ASN A 30 1.54 -3.91 -2.52
N SER A 31 1.49 -2.67 -2.03
CA SER A 31 0.28 -1.85 -2.13
C SER A 31 -0.17 -1.72 -3.58
N MET A 32 0.74 -1.44 -4.52
CA MET A 32 0.39 -1.41 -5.95
C MET A 32 -0.06 -2.77 -6.50
N ASN A 33 0.51 -3.89 -6.04
CA ASN A 33 0.00 -5.22 -6.39
C ASN A 33 -1.46 -5.42 -5.94
N CYS A 34 -1.80 -4.94 -4.75
CA CYS A 34 -3.15 -4.98 -4.20
C CYS A 34 -4.10 -4.07 -5.00
N LEU A 35 -3.65 -2.86 -5.34
CA LEU A 35 -4.46 -1.89 -6.09
C LEU A 35 -4.72 -2.34 -7.53
N ASN A 36 -3.75 -2.99 -8.20
CA ASN A 36 -3.98 -3.59 -9.50
C ASN A 36 -5.09 -4.68 -9.48
N GLU A 37 -5.17 -5.43 -8.37
CA GLU A 37 -6.26 -6.40 -8.16
C GLU A 37 -7.60 -5.70 -7.95
N ALA A 38 -7.64 -4.58 -7.22
CA ALA A 38 -8.85 -3.80 -6.96
C ALA A 38 -9.35 -3.03 -8.19
N ILE A 39 -8.44 -2.47 -9.01
CA ILE A 39 -8.80 -1.86 -10.31
C ILE A 39 -9.41 -2.90 -11.24
N GLY A 40 -9.01 -4.17 -11.09
CA GLY A 40 -9.45 -5.27 -11.95
C GLY A 40 -8.42 -5.67 -13.02
N LEU A 41 -7.25 -5.06 -13.05
CA LEU A 41 -6.18 -5.38 -14.02
C LEU A 41 -5.38 -6.63 -13.66
N ALA A 42 -5.45 -7.10 -12.41
CA ALA A 42 -4.78 -8.29 -11.95
C ALA A 42 -5.77 -9.35 -11.44
N LEU A 43 -5.37 -10.61 -11.52
CA LEU A 43 -6.18 -11.74 -11.06
C LEU A 43 -6.25 -11.83 -9.53
N PRO A 44 -7.32 -12.42 -8.96
CA PRO A 44 -7.47 -12.61 -7.52
C PRO A 44 -6.29 -13.34 -6.86
N GLY A 45 -5.75 -12.76 -5.80
CA GLY A 45 -4.59 -13.24 -5.06
C GLY A 45 -3.25 -12.61 -5.50
N ASN A 46 -3.27 -11.71 -6.49
CA ASN A 46 -2.06 -11.03 -6.94
C ASN A 46 -1.39 -10.22 -5.80
N GLY A 47 -2.17 -9.55 -4.98
CA GLY A 47 -1.66 -8.72 -3.90
C GLY A 47 -1.14 -9.49 -2.68
N THR A 48 -1.53 -10.77 -2.49
CA THR A 48 -1.37 -11.41 -1.18
C THR A 48 -0.74 -12.81 -1.17
N ILE A 49 -0.75 -13.54 -2.29
CA ILE A 49 -0.06 -14.83 -2.36
C ILE A 49 1.45 -14.62 -2.24
N VAL A 50 2.09 -15.27 -1.28
CA VAL A 50 3.53 -15.12 -1.06
C VAL A 50 4.36 -15.66 -2.24
N ALA A 51 5.45 -14.97 -2.56
CA ALA A 51 6.27 -15.27 -3.75
C ALA A 51 6.88 -16.68 -3.73
N THR A 52 7.19 -17.22 -2.56
CA THR A 52 7.75 -18.57 -2.40
C THR A 52 6.74 -19.70 -2.62
N HIS A 53 5.44 -19.42 -2.65
CA HIS A 53 4.41 -20.44 -2.80
C HIS A 53 4.17 -20.83 -4.27
N LYS A 54 3.95 -22.11 -4.54
CA LYS A 54 3.61 -22.64 -5.88
C LYS A 54 2.41 -21.95 -6.54
N ASN A 55 1.43 -21.51 -5.73
CA ASN A 55 0.25 -20.77 -6.24
C ASN A 55 0.64 -19.49 -6.95
N ARG A 56 1.78 -18.86 -6.62
CA ARG A 56 2.28 -17.67 -7.33
C ARG A 56 2.66 -18.00 -8.78
N ILE A 57 3.32 -19.13 -9.00
CA ILE A 57 3.67 -19.59 -10.36
C ILE A 57 2.40 -19.95 -11.15
N GLN A 58 1.42 -20.59 -10.49
CA GLN A 58 0.16 -20.90 -11.14
C GLN A 58 -0.60 -19.63 -11.54
N LEU A 59 -0.63 -18.61 -10.65
CA LEU A 59 -1.25 -17.32 -10.94
C LEU A 59 -0.63 -16.65 -12.17
N PHE A 60 0.69 -16.71 -12.35
CA PHE A 60 1.34 -16.17 -13.55
C PHE A 60 0.94 -16.91 -14.82
N ARG A 61 0.81 -18.25 -14.75
CA ARG A 61 0.33 -19.06 -15.89
C ARG A 61 -1.12 -18.73 -16.26
N ASP A 62 -1.97 -18.54 -15.24
CA ASP A 62 -3.37 -18.18 -15.44
C ASP A 62 -3.49 -16.76 -16.03
N ALA A 63 -2.69 -15.80 -15.56
CA ALA A 63 -2.63 -14.46 -16.12
C ALA A 63 -2.14 -14.45 -17.57
N ALA A 64 -1.14 -15.28 -17.91
CA ALA A 64 -0.65 -15.42 -19.27
C ALA A 64 -1.73 -15.99 -20.22
N LYS A 65 -2.51 -16.95 -19.78
CA LYS A 65 -3.67 -17.47 -20.56
C LYS A 65 -4.71 -16.38 -20.74
N GLN A 66 -5.08 -15.71 -19.66
CA GLN A 66 -6.11 -14.66 -19.66
C GLN A 66 -5.77 -13.52 -20.64
N ILE A 67 -4.52 -13.06 -20.66
CA ILE A 67 -4.15 -11.99 -21.58
C ILE A 67 -4.23 -12.42 -23.05
N VAL A 68 -3.89 -13.69 -23.38
CA VAL A 68 -4.05 -14.24 -24.71
C VAL A 68 -5.53 -14.35 -25.11
N GLU A 69 -6.39 -14.79 -24.19
CA GLU A 69 -7.85 -14.84 -24.41
C GLU A 69 -8.42 -13.44 -24.65
N ASN A 70 -8.01 -12.45 -23.86
CA ASN A 70 -8.43 -11.06 -24.01
C ASN A 70 -7.93 -10.47 -25.35
N ALA A 71 -6.72 -10.80 -25.78
CA ALA A 71 -6.21 -10.40 -27.09
C ALA A 71 -7.06 -11.00 -28.23
N TYR A 72 -7.48 -12.26 -28.13
CA TYR A 72 -8.38 -12.85 -29.12
C TYR A 72 -9.76 -12.19 -29.14
N LYS A 73 -10.36 -11.91 -27.97
CA LYS A 73 -11.64 -11.20 -27.89
C LYS A 73 -11.54 -9.83 -28.59
N TYR A 74 -10.48 -9.08 -28.33
CA TYR A 74 -10.29 -7.78 -28.96
C TYR A 74 -10.04 -7.88 -30.47
N TYR A 75 -9.02 -8.66 -30.91
CA TYR A 75 -8.59 -8.67 -32.28
C TYR A 75 -9.47 -9.49 -33.24
N ARG A 76 -10.17 -10.51 -32.75
CA ARG A 76 -11.07 -11.36 -33.54
C ARG A 76 -12.51 -10.96 -33.43
N ASP A 77 -12.97 -10.69 -32.20
CA ASP A 77 -14.38 -10.50 -31.90
C ASP A 77 -14.77 -9.02 -31.80
N GLY A 78 -13.80 -8.11 -31.82
CA GLY A 78 -14.01 -6.65 -31.71
C GLY A 78 -14.49 -6.22 -30.32
N ASP A 79 -14.27 -7.04 -29.29
CA ASP A 79 -14.65 -6.73 -27.91
C ASP A 79 -13.61 -5.84 -27.26
N ASP A 80 -13.88 -4.55 -27.19
CA ASP A 80 -13.02 -3.55 -26.57
C ASP A 80 -13.16 -3.49 -25.04
N SER A 81 -14.15 -4.18 -24.46
CA SER A 81 -14.38 -4.22 -23.01
C SER A 81 -13.21 -4.84 -22.22
N VAL A 82 -12.37 -5.63 -22.90
CA VAL A 82 -11.18 -6.28 -22.34
C VAL A 82 -9.93 -5.40 -22.34
N LEU A 83 -10.00 -4.21 -22.95
CA LEU A 83 -8.87 -3.29 -22.99
C LEU A 83 -8.59 -2.71 -21.58
N PRO A 84 -7.31 -2.58 -21.19
CA PRO A 84 -6.95 -2.03 -19.87
C PRO A 84 -7.60 -0.67 -19.57
N ARG A 85 -7.74 0.19 -20.59
CA ARG A 85 -8.36 1.52 -20.46
C ARG A 85 -9.86 1.44 -20.17
N ASN A 86 -10.55 0.42 -20.67
CA ASN A 86 -11.98 0.20 -20.41
C ASN A 86 -12.25 -0.52 -19.08
N ILE A 87 -11.23 -1.14 -18.48
CA ILE A 87 -11.25 -1.70 -17.12
C ILE A 87 -10.87 -0.62 -16.10
N ALA A 88 -9.78 0.11 -16.35
CA ALA A 88 -9.26 1.16 -15.46
C ALA A 88 -10.08 2.46 -15.60
N THR A 89 -11.36 2.39 -15.28
CA THR A 89 -12.29 3.50 -15.29
C THR A 89 -12.15 4.37 -14.03
N ARG A 90 -12.70 5.58 -14.04
CA ARG A 90 -12.78 6.43 -12.84
C ARG A 90 -13.31 5.67 -11.63
N GLN A 91 -14.38 4.88 -11.81
CA GLN A 91 -14.97 4.10 -10.71
C GLN A 91 -14.02 3.02 -10.19
N ALA A 92 -13.25 2.37 -11.06
CA ALA A 92 -12.23 1.41 -10.65
C ALA A 92 -11.11 2.07 -9.81
N PHE A 93 -10.71 3.31 -10.13
CA PHE A 93 -9.77 4.08 -9.32
C PHE A 93 -10.36 4.48 -7.97
N LEU A 94 -11.63 4.89 -7.91
CA LEU A 94 -12.32 5.16 -6.64
C LEU A 94 -12.37 3.91 -5.76
N ASN A 95 -12.69 2.75 -6.31
CA ASN A 95 -12.67 1.47 -5.60
C ASN A 95 -11.26 1.13 -5.09
N ALA A 96 -10.24 1.28 -5.93
CA ALA A 96 -8.85 1.01 -5.57
C ALA A 96 -8.35 1.96 -4.46
N MET A 97 -8.70 3.24 -4.53
CA MET A 97 -8.34 4.20 -3.49
C MET A 97 -9.06 3.93 -2.18
N SER A 98 -10.34 3.52 -2.21
CA SER A 98 -11.05 3.06 -1.01
C SER A 98 -10.37 1.85 -0.38
N LEU A 99 -9.90 0.89 -1.19
CA LEU A 99 -9.08 -0.23 -0.69
C LEU A 99 -7.80 0.26 -0.03
N ASP A 100 -7.06 1.16 -0.70
CA ASP A 100 -5.78 1.66 -0.19
C ASP A 100 -5.91 2.32 1.18
N ILE A 101 -6.94 3.15 1.34
CA ILE A 101 -7.30 3.79 2.59
C ILE A 101 -7.68 2.75 3.65
N ALA A 102 -8.52 1.77 3.28
CA ALA A 102 -8.99 0.73 4.21
C ALA A 102 -7.88 -0.22 4.68
N MET A 103 -6.83 -0.43 3.89
CA MET A 103 -5.70 -1.29 4.27
C MET A 103 -4.47 -0.51 4.79
N GLY A 104 -4.55 0.83 4.87
CA GLY A 104 -3.42 1.65 5.29
C GLY A 104 -2.20 1.49 4.38
N GLY A 105 -2.40 1.60 3.07
CA GLY A 105 -1.36 1.42 2.06
C GLY A 105 -0.28 2.49 2.10
N SER A 106 0.60 2.48 1.11
CA SER A 106 1.70 3.43 1.00
C SER A 106 1.22 4.78 0.47
N THR A 107 1.76 5.90 0.98
CA THR A 107 1.49 7.22 0.41
C THR A 107 1.92 7.34 -1.06
N ASN A 108 2.88 6.54 -1.51
CA ASN A 108 3.33 6.52 -2.89
C ASN A 108 2.26 6.03 -3.87
N THR A 109 1.26 5.26 -3.40
CA THR A 109 0.14 4.81 -4.23
C THR A 109 -0.68 5.96 -4.76
N VAL A 110 -0.77 7.07 -4.02
CA VAL A 110 -1.43 8.31 -4.46
C VAL A 110 -0.79 8.81 -5.76
N LEU A 111 0.55 8.90 -5.80
CA LEU A 111 1.28 9.31 -7.01
C LEU A 111 1.03 8.34 -8.17
N HIS A 112 1.13 7.04 -7.89
CA HIS A 112 1.00 6.02 -8.92
C HIS A 112 -0.42 5.93 -9.48
N LEU A 113 -1.46 6.00 -8.64
CA LEU A 113 -2.84 5.98 -9.09
C LEU A 113 -3.19 7.20 -9.93
N LEU A 114 -2.75 8.39 -9.52
CA LEU A 114 -2.96 9.62 -10.31
C LEU A 114 -2.26 9.53 -11.67
N ALA A 115 -1.04 9.00 -11.73
CA ALA A 115 -0.32 8.81 -12.98
C ALA A 115 -1.00 7.79 -13.91
N VAL A 116 -1.42 6.64 -13.36
CA VAL A 116 -2.13 5.61 -14.13
C VAL A 116 -3.50 6.10 -14.59
N ALA A 117 -4.22 6.87 -13.76
CA ALA A 117 -5.50 7.47 -14.13
C ALA A 117 -5.35 8.46 -15.28
N GLN A 118 -4.30 9.29 -15.28
CA GLN A 118 -4.00 10.20 -16.38
C GLN A 118 -3.72 9.43 -17.67
N GLU A 119 -2.89 8.37 -17.64
CA GLU A 119 -2.62 7.54 -18.80
C GLU A 119 -3.86 6.78 -19.31
N ALA A 120 -4.75 6.39 -18.40
CA ALA A 120 -6.03 5.77 -18.75
C ALA A 120 -7.04 6.77 -19.34
N GLY A 121 -6.83 8.08 -19.14
CA GLY A 121 -7.81 9.12 -19.45
C GLY A 121 -8.99 9.13 -18.49
N ALA A 122 -8.80 8.65 -17.26
CA ALA A 122 -9.82 8.64 -16.23
C ALA A 122 -9.80 9.96 -15.44
N ASP A 123 -10.97 10.52 -15.20
CA ASP A 123 -11.19 11.76 -14.45
C ASP A 123 -11.13 11.49 -12.93
N PHE A 124 -9.89 11.21 -12.42
CA PHE A 124 -9.61 10.88 -11.03
C PHE A 124 -8.51 11.81 -10.48
N HIS A 125 -8.80 12.52 -9.39
CA HIS A 125 -8.01 13.62 -8.86
C HIS A 125 -7.77 13.54 -7.36
N MET A 126 -6.94 14.46 -6.82
CA MET A 126 -6.61 14.54 -5.40
C MET A 126 -7.86 14.80 -4.52
N GLU A 127 -8.84 15.52 -5.05
CA GLU A 127 -10.12 15.80 -4.40
C GLU A 127 -10.92 14.51 -4.13
N ASP A 128 -10.87 13.56 -5.05
CA ASP A 128 -11.50 12.24 -4.87
C ASP A 128 -10.84 11.48 -3.70
N ILE A 129 -9.51 11.58 -3.61
CA ILE A 129 -8.73 10.94 -2.53
C ILE A 129 -9.09 11.55 -1.17
N ASP A 130 -9.15 12.89 -1.08
CA ASP A 130 -9.57 13.58 0.14
C ASP A 130 -10.99 13.18 0.57
N MET A 131 -11.93 13.15 -0.39
CA MET A 131 -13.32 12.73 -0.14
C MET A 131 -13.37 11.28 0.39
N LEU A 132 -12.61 10.36 -0.22
CA LEU A 132 -12.60 8.95 0.17
C LEU A 132 -11.94 8.76 1.54
N SER A 133 -10.87 9.49 1.85
CA SER A 133 -10.15 9.38 3.11
C SER A 133 -11.00 9.72 4.34
N ARG A 134 -12.00 10.58 4.16
CA ARG A 134 -12.91 11.02 5.23
C ARG A 134 -14.04 10.03 5.54
N LYS A 135 -14.35 9.11 4.63
CA LYS A 135 -15.49 8.19 4.75
C LYS A 135 -15.13 6.72 4.82
N THR A 136 -13.90 6.37 4.44
CA THR A 136 -13.46 4.99 4.38
C THR A 136 -12.72 4.61 5.67
N PRO A 137 -13.24 3.68 6.47
CA PRO A 137 -12.58 3.23 7.69
C PRO A 137 -11.35 2.37 7.41
N CYS A 138 -10.44 2.27 8.37
CA CYS A 138 -9.30 1.34 8.32
C CYS A 138 -9.76 -0.06 8.74
N LEU A 139 -9.90 -0.98 7.79
CA LEU A 139 -10.39 -2.34 8.01
C LEU A 139 -9.28 -3.38 8.12
N CYS A 140 -8.06 -3.05 7.68
CA CYS A 140 -6.93 -3.95 7.70
C CYS A 140 -5.67 -3.18 8.12
N LYS A 141 -4.95 -3.69 9.11
CA LYS A 141 -3.74 -3.05 9.60
C LYS A 141 -2.61 -4.07 9.65
N VAL A 142 -1.61 -3.88 8.79
CA VAL A 142 -0.47 -4.80 8.66
C VAL A 142 0.86 -4.03 8.69
N ALA A 143 1.98 -4.74 8.73
CA ALA A 143 3.29 -4.12 8.66
C ALA A 143 3.37 -3.11 7.50
N PRO A 144 3.98 -1.93 7.69
CA PRO A 144 4.71 -1.46 8.87
C PRO A 144 3.84 -0.82 9.97
N ASN A 145 2.51 -0.76 9.80
CA ASN A 145 1.58 -0.08 10.72
C ASN A 145 1.30 -0.89 11.99
N THR A 146 1.66 -2.15 11.99
CA THR A 146 1.59 -3.06 13.15
C THR A 146 2.71 -4.10 13.06
N HIS A 147 3.05 -4.72 14.18
CA HIS A 147 3.96 -5.86 14.25
C HIS A 147 3.21 -7.21 14.28
N THR A 148 1.88 -7.19 14.37
CA THR A 148 1.05 -8.39 14.54
C THR A 148 0.80 -9.12 13.22
N TYR A 149 0.42 -8.38 12.18
CA TYR A 149 -0.01 -8.94 10.90
C TYR A 149 0.91 -8.55 9.76
N HIS A 150 1.07 -9.48 8.81
CA HIS A 150 1.83 -9.32 7.58
C HIS A 150 0.96 -9.70 6.37
N VAL A 151 1.50 -9.60 5.14
CA VAL A 151 0.74 -9.85 3.92
C VAL A 151 0.16 -11.27 3.84
N GLN A 152 0.85 -12.27 4.39
CA GLN A 152 0.33 -13.64 4.46
C GLN A 152 -0.91 -13.77 5.34
N ASP A 153 -1.07 -12.93 6.36
CA ASP A 153 -2.26 -12.91 7.21
C ASP A 153 -3.44 -12.31 6.46
N VAL A 154 -3.21 -11.27 5.66
CA VAL A 154 -4.22 -10.74 4.74
C VAL A 154 -4.67 -11.82 3.75
N ASN A 155 -3.71 -12.58 3.18
CA ASN A 155 -4.04 -13.71 2.29
C ASN A 155 -4.94 -14.71 3.00
N ARG A 156 -4.56 -15.16 4.21
CA ARG A 156 -5.34 -16.12 5.02
C ARG A 156 -6.74 -15.60 5.36
N ALA A 157 -6.90 -14.28 5.50
CA ALA A 157 -8.18 -13.63 5.77
C ALA A 157 -9.05 -13.41 4.52
N GLY A 158 -8.61 -13.87 3.34
CA GLY A 158 -9.35 -13.78 2.08
C GLY A 158 -8.79 -12.75 1.09
N GLY A 159 -7.60 -12.24 1.34
CA GLY A 159 -6.89 -11.37 0.42
C GLY A 159 -7.60 -10.04 0.16
N ILE A 160 -7.31 -9.47 -0.99
CA ILE A 160 -7.86 -8.17 -1.39
C ILE A 160 -9.37 -8.23 -1.58
N LEU A 161 -9.89 -9.29 -2.18
CA LEU A 161 -11.34 -9.45 -2.34
C LEU A 161 -12.07 -9.66 -1.00
N GLY A 162 -11.38 -10.11 0.05
CA GLY A 162 -11.91 -10.12 1.41
C GLY A 162 -12.13 -8.70 1.95
N ILE A 163 -11.19 -7.77 1.75
CA ILE A 163 -11.36 -6.36 2.14
C ILE A 163 -12.43 -5.69 1.28
N MET A 164 -12.41 -5.93 -0.04
CA MET A 164 -13.40 -5.39 -0.97
C MET A 164 -14.82 -5.84 -0.63
N ASN A 165 -14.99 -7.06 -0.14
CA ASN A 165 -16.28 -7.57 0.34
C ASN A 165 -16.83 -6.76 1.51
N GLU A 166 -16.00 -6.46 2.51
CA GLU A 166 -16.43 -5.66 3.65
C GLU A 166 -16.73 -4.20 3.24
N LEU A 167 -15.93 -3.63 2.33
CA LEU A 167 -16.22 -2.31 1.75
C LEU A 167 -17.51 -2.30 0.92
N MET A 168 -17.79 -3.36 0.17
CA MET A 168 -19.00 -3.48 -0.65
C MET A 168 -20.25 -3.64 0.22
N LYS A 169 -20.20 -4.44 1.29
CA LYS A 169 -21.30 -4.55 2.29
C LYS A 169 -21.63 -3.18 2.90
N ALA A 170 -20.62 -2.34 3.09
CA ALA A 170 -20.78 -0.98 3.62
C ALA A 170 -21.21 0.07 2.57
N GLY A 171 -21.35 -0.31 1.31
CA GLY A 171 -21.68 0.63 0.22
C GLY A 171 -20.56 1.62 -0.12
N LEU A 172 -19.30 1.30 0.20
CA LEU A 172 -18.14 2.16 0.01
C LEU A 172 -17.42 1.92 -1.33
N VAL A 173 -17.75 0.85 -2.05
CA VAL A 173 -17.23 0.51 -3.37
C VAL A 173 -18.34 0.05 -4.29
N ASP A 174 -18.13 0.26 -5.60
CA ASP A 174 -19.07 -0.14 -6.65
C ASP A 174 -18.70 -1.52 -7.22
N GLY A 175 -19.58 -2.48 -7.02
CA GLY A 175 -19.41 -3.86 -7.50
C GLY A 175 -19.57 -4.05 -9.01
N SER A 176 -20.02 -3.04 -9.75
CA SER A 176 -20.27 -3.15 -11.21
C SER A 176 -19.00 -2.99 -12.07
N THR A 177 -17.88 -2.57 -11.48
CA THR A 177 -16.61 -2.38 -12.22
C THR A 177 -16.11 -3.68 -12.83
N ARG A 178 -15.62 -3.59 -14.07
CA ARG A 178 -15.14 -4.74 -14.84
C ARG A 178 -13.73 -5.13 -14.46
N ARG A 179 -13.38 -6.38 -14.74
CA ARG A 179 -12.08 -6.97 -14.45
C ARG A 179 -11.51 -7.69 -15.69
N ALA A 180 -10.20 -7.84 -15.72
CA ALA A 180 -9.49 -8.52 -16.81
C ALA A 180 -9.86 -10.02 -16.98
N ASP A 181 -10.36 -10.64 -15.92
CA ASP A 181 -10.87 -12.03 -15.90
C ASP A 181 -12.31 -12.16 -16.45
N GLY A 182 -12.90 -11.07 -16.92
CA GLY A 182 -14.24 -11.01 -17.49
C GLY A 182 -15.37 -10.91 -16.47
N LEU A 183 -15.06 -10.95 -15.17
CA LEU A 183 -16.02 -10.75 -14.10
C LEU A 183 -16.22 -9.27 -13.78
N THR A 184 -17.34 -8.96 -13.15
CA THR A 184 -17.48 -7.72 -12.37
C THR A 184 -16.83 -7.90 -11.00
N LEU A 185 -16.58 -6.78 -10.28
CA LEU A 185 -16.08 -6.84 -8.91
C LEU A 185 -17.04 -7.62 -8.00
N ALA A 186 -18.36 -7.41 -8.14
CA ALA A 186 -19.35 -8.12 -7.34
C ALA A 186 -19.29 -9.65 -7.58
N GLU A 187 -19.21 -10.09 -8.84
CA GLU A 187 -19.07 -11.51 -9.18
C GLU A 187 -17.75 -12.10 -8.67
N ALA A 188 -16.66 -11.33 -8.75
CA ALA A 188 -15.37 -11.76 -8.21
C ALA A 188 -15.40 -11.85 -6.68
N VAL A 189 -16.02 -10.90 -5.98
CA VAL A 189 -16.22 -10.95 -4.53
C VAL A 189 -17.07 -12.15 -4.14
N ASP A 190 -18.18 -12.40 -4.83
CA ASP A 190 -19.06 -13.55 -4.55
C ASP A 190 -18.32 -14.89 -4.69
N LYS A 191 -17.49 -15.01 -5.72
CA LYS A 191 -16.73 -16.22 -6.03
C LYS A 191 -15.50 -16.43 -5.14
N TYR A 192 -14.81 -15.35 -4.73
CA TYR A 192 -13.49 -15.43 -4.09
C TYR A 192 -13.45 -14.96 -2.64
N ALA A 193 -14.38 -14.13 -2.16
CA ALA A 193 -14.35 -13.71 -0.75
C ALA A 193 -14.65 -14.91 0.17
N VAL A 194 -13.74 -15.18 1.11
CA VAL A 194 -13.81 -16.36 1.99
C VAL A 194 -15.01 -16.36 2.95
N THR A 195 -15.69 -15.25 3.09
CA THR A 195 -16.94 -15.08 3.87
C THR A 195 -18.18 -15.05 2.98
N SER A 196 -18.04 -15.20 1.65
CA SER A 196 -19.19 -15.34 0.75
C SER A 196 -19.82 -16.73 0.89
N PRO A 197 -21.14 -16.85 0.83
CA PRO A 197 -21.81 -18.15 0.79
C PRO A 197 -21.50 -18.95 -0.49
N ASN A 198 -21.07 -18.29 -1.56
CA ASN A 198 -20.76 -18.88 -2.86
C ASN A 198 -19.26 -19.04 -3.11
N VAL A 199 -18.42 -18.88 -2.07
CA VAL A 199 -16.97 -19.03 -2.20
C VAL A 199 -16.59 -20.40 -2.78
N THR A 200 -15.68 -20.38 -3.78
CA THR A 200 -15.24 -21.60 -4.45
C THR A 200 -14.17 -22.34 -3.67
N GLU A 201 -14.05 -23.66 -3.87
CA GLU A 201 -12.95 -24.44 -3.31
C GLU A 201 -11.58 -23.97 -3.80
N GLU A 202 -11.51 -23.51 -5.05
CA GLU A 202 -10.30 -22.89 -5.61
C GLU A 202 -9.88 -21.66 -4.80
N ALA A 203 -10.82 -20.77 -4.48
CA ALA A 203 -10.56 -19.59 -3.67
C ALA A 203 -10.09 -19.95 -2.26
N ILE A 204 -10.76 -20.89 -1.60
CA ILE A 204 -10.37 -21.41 -0.29
C ILE A 204 -8.94 -21.94 -0.31
N ARG A 205 -8.61 -22.76 -1.31
CA ARG A 205 -7.25 -23.29 -1.47
C ARG A 205 -6.22 -22.19 -1.75
N LYS A 206 -6.57 -21.22 -2.58
CA LYS A 206 -5.71 -20.07 -2.92
C LYS A 206 -5.35 -19.27 -1.66
N TYR A 207 -6.33 -18.94 -0.83
CA TYR A 207 -6.13 -18.13 0.36
C TYR A 207 -5.60 -18.90 1.59
N LYS A 208 -5.53 -20.22 1.53
CA LYS A 208 -4.79 -21.03 2.50
C LYS A 208 -3.28 -21.09 2.25
N SER A 209 -2.76 -20.55 1.13
CA SER A 209 -1.33 -20.59 0.84
C SER A 209 -0.53 -19.87 1.92
N ALA A 210 0.45 -20.56 2.51
CA ALA A 210 1.19 -20.11 3.67
C ALA A 210 2.69 -20.02 3.40
N PRO A 211 3.45 -19.17 4.13
CA PRO A 211 4.89 -19.22 4.12
C PRO A 211 5.38 -20.53 4.75
N ALA A 212 6.52 -21.07 4.26
CA ALA A 212 7.08 -22.32 4.77
C ALA A 212 7.88 -22.16 6.07
N HIS A 213 7.97 -20.96 6.62
CA HIS A 213 8.80 -20.62 7.79
C HIS A 213 10.27 -21.08 7.69
N ARG A 214 10.79 -21.13 6.47
CA ARG A 214 12.16 -21.49 6.16
C ARG A 214 12.75 -20.50 5.16
N PHE A 215 14.07 -20.31 5.23
CA PHE A 215 14.77 -19.48 4.26
C PHE A 215 14.65 -20.07 2.84
N SER A 216 14.20 -19.29 1.90
CA SER A 216 14.22 -19.61 0.47
C SER A 216 14.13 -18.33 -0.35
N ILE A 217 15.08 -18.14 -1.25
CA ILE A 217 15.06 -17.04 -2.24
C ILE A 217 14.49 -17.50 -3.59
N GLN A 218 14.04 -18.74 -3.70
CA GLN A 218 13.50 -19.29 -4.93
C GLN A 218 11.98 -19.11 -4.98
N MET A 219 11.49 -18.43 -6.00
CA MET A 219 10.07 -18.28 -6.26
C MET A 219 9.37 -19.63 -6.50
N GLY A 220 8.20 -19.82 -5.92
CA GLY A 220 7.41 -21.04 -6.10
C GLY A 220 8.02 -22.31 -5.53
N SER A 221 8.96 -22.20 -4.60
CA SER A 221 9.76 -23.32 -4.07
C SER A 221 9.03 -24.18 -3.04
N GLN A 222 7.83 -23.80 -2.61
CA GLN A 222 7.11 -24.50 -1.54
C GLN A 222 5.61 -24.57 -1.77
N GLU A 223 4.93 -25.44 -1.00
CA GLU A 223 3.49 -25.70 -1.07
C GLU A 223 2.85 -25.88 0.32
N SER A 224 3.31 -25.07 1.27
CA SER A 224 2.71 -25.08 2.62
C SER A 224 1.34 -24.42 2.62
N TYR A 225 0.40 -24.95 3.40
CA TYR A 225 -0.94 -24.42 3.53
C TYR A 225 -1.31 -24.25 5.01
N TYR A 226 -2.05 -23.20 5.32
CA TYR A 226 -2.72 -23.06 6.60
C TYR A 226 -3.82 -24.12 6.73
N LYS A 227 -4.06 -24.57 7.96
CA LYS A 227 -5.18 -25.49 8.24
C LYS A 227 -6.52 -24.80 8.07
N GLU A 228 -6.62 -23.57 8.54
CA GLU A 228 -7.84 -22.77 8.60
C GLU A 228 -7.62 -21.37 8.03
N LEU A 229 -8.69 -20.81 7.47
CA LEU A 229 -8.76 -19.40 7.10
C LEU A 229 -9.01 -18.53 8.35
N ASP A 230 -8.65 -17.26 8.25
CA ASP A 230 -9.07 -16.24 9.20
C ASP A 230 -10.37 -15.58 8.68
N THR A 231 -11.50 -16.01 9.24
CA THR A 231 -12.83 -15.47 8.90
C THR A 231 -13.37 -14.54 9.98
N ASP A 232 -12.62 -14.28 11.04
CA ASP A 232 -13.00 -13.39 12.12
C ASP A 232 -12.95 -11.94 11.63
N ARG A 233 -14.11 -11.29 11.58
CA ARG A 233 -14.25 -9.90 11.15
C ARG A 233 -14.32 -8.90 12.33
N ALA A 234 -14.34 -9.41 13.56
CA ALA A 234 -14.29 -8.56 14.75
C ALA A 234 -12.85 -8.35 15.23
N GLU A 235 -12.05 -9.42 15.36
CA GLU A 235 -10.71 -9.35 15.94
C GLU A 235 -9.60 -9.81 14.98
N GLY A 236 -9.95 -10.37 13.83
CA GLY A 236 -9.02 -10.88 12.83
C GLY A 236 -8.22 -9.80 12.09
N CYS A 237 -7.43 -10.25 11.10
CA CYS A 237 -6.60 -9.38 10.27
C CYS A 237 -7.44 -8.41 9.43
N ILE A 238 -8.52 -8.89 8.80
CA ILE A 238 -9.49 -8.07 8.06
C ILE A 238 -10.73 -7.95 8.95
N ARG A 239 -11.13 -6.72 9.25
CA ARG A 239 -12.29 -6.40 10.09
C ARG A 239 -13.45 -5.86 9.27
N ASP A 240 -14.66 -5.98 9.80
CA ASP A 240 -15.82 -5.27 9.27
C ASP A 240 -15.81 -3.79 9.72
N VAL A 241 -16.79 -3.03 9.25
CA VAL A 241 -16.87 -1.58 9.55
C VAL A 241 -17.18 -1.30 11.03
N GLU A 242 -17.92 -2.19 11.69
CA GLU A 242 -18.26 -2.02 13.11
C GLU A 242 -17.04 -2.18 14.02
N HIS A 243 -16.10 -3.06 13.62
CA HIS A 243 -14.88 -3.38 14.36
C HIS A 243 -13.61 -2.77 13.73
N ALA A 244 -13.76 -1.78 12.86
CA ALA A 244 -12.64 -1.12 12.18
C ALA A 244 -11.55 -0.65 13.16
N TYR A 245 -10.30 -0.71 12.73
CA TYR A 245 -9.16 -0.21 13.52
C TYR A 245 -9.26 1.29 13.79
N SER A 246 -9.84 2.05 12.87
CA SER A 246 -10.20 3.46 13.02
C SER A 246 -11.36 3.80 12.09
N LYS A 247 -12.17 4.79 12.49
CA LYS A 247 -13.30 5.28 11.68
C LYS A 247 -12.84 6.06 10.47
N ASP A 248 -11.69 6.74 10.60
CA ASP A 248 -11.01 7.44 9.51
C ASP A 248 -9.99 6.50 8.87
N GLY A 249 -9.75 6.67 7.59
CA GLY A 249 -8.83 5.82 6.84
C GLY A 249 -7.37 5.98 7.23
N GLY A 250 -6.52 5.11 6.69
CA GLY A 250 -5.09 5.09 6.97
C GLY A 250 -4.27 6.16 6.25
N LEU A 251 -4.90 6.96 5.38
CA LEU A 251 -4.30 8.07 4.62
C LEU A 251 -5.17 9.32 4.75
N ALA A 252 -4.54 10.50 4.79
CA ALA A 252 -5.26 11.77 4.76
C ALA A 252 -4.57 12.76 3.81
N VAL A 253 -5.39 13.59 3.16
CA VAL A 253 -4.94 14.76 2.40
C VAL A 253 -5.08 15.99 3.29
N LEU A 254 -4.00 16.74 3.42
CA LEU A 254 -3.98 17.99 4.19
C LEU A 254 -3.75 19.16 3.24
N ARG A 255 -4.26 20.34 3.62
CA ARG A 255 -4.09 21.60 2.89
C ARG A 255 -3.72 22.71 3.84
N GLY A 256 -2.97 23.67 3.35
CA GLY A 256 -2.53 24.83 4.14
C GLY A 256 -1.74 25.82 3.30
N ASN A 257 -1.22 26.87 3.93
CA ASN A 257 -0.47 27.94 3.26
C ASN A 257 0.82 27.50 2.59
N ILE A 258 1.39 26.35 3.00
CA ILE A 258 2.57 25.73 2.36
C ILE A 258 2.21 24.48 1.54
N ALA A 259 0.94 24.11 1.46
CA ALA A 259 0.43 22.98 0.72
C ALA A 259 -0.92 23.35 0.08
N LEU A 260 -0.91 24.36 -0.80
CA LEU A 260 -2.12 24.92 -1.42
C LEU A 260 -2.86 23.87 -2.24
N ASP A 261 -2.14 23.04 -2.99
CA ASP A 261 -2.70 21.95 -3.80
C ASP A 261 -2.75 20.62 -3.04
N GLY A 262 -2.38 20.64 -1.76
CA GLY A 262 -2.46 19.48 -0.87
C GLY A 262 -1.12 18.83 -0.58
N CYS A 263 -1.16 17.92 0.39
CA CYS A 263 -0.08 17.03 0.78
C CYS A 263 -0.69 15.75 1.36
N VAL A 264 0.10 14.71 1.54
CA VAL A 264 -0.37 13.39 1.98
C VAL A 264 0.33 12.97 3.27
N VAL A 265 -0.45 12.42 4.20
CA VAL A 265 0.05 11.80 5.43
C VAL A 265 -0.56 10.40 5.61
N LYS A 266 0.27 9.47 6.07
CA LYS A 266 -0.16 8.12 6.44
C LYS A 266 -0.58 8.11 7.91
N THR A 267 -1.85 8.40 8.17
CA THR A 267 -2.41 8.50 9.53
C THR A 267 -2.36 7.19 10.29
N ALA A 268 -2.49 6.05 9.60
CA ALA A 268 -2.38 4.72 10.23
C ALA A 268 -1.04 4.46 10.95
N GLY A 269 0.01 5.19 10.61
CA GLY A 269 1.35 5.10 11.21
C GLY A 269 1.68 6.21 12.21
N VAL A 270 0.75 7.14 12.48
CA VAL A 270 0.94 8.29 13.36
C VAL A 270 0.26 8.03 14.70
N ASP A 271 1.00 8.26 15.79
CA ASP A 271 0.44 8.21 17.15
C ASP A 271 -0.54 9.37 17.34
N GLU A 272 -1.72 9.11 17.93
CA GLU A 272 -2.77 10.13 18.11
C GLU A 272 -2.31 11.33 18.92
N SER A 273 -1.36 11.13 19.83
CA SER A 273 -0.80 12.21 20.68
C SER A 273 -0.12 13.32 19.89
N ILE A 274 0.30 13.04 18.64
CA ILE A 274 0.98 13.99 17.76
C ILE A 274 0.17 14.39 16.51
N TRP A 275 -1.12 14.07 16.45
CA TRP A 275 -1.99 14.53 15.35
C TRP A 275 -2.12 16.06 15.30
N LYS A 276 -1.95 16.73 16.43
CA LYS A 276 -1.78 18.18 16.51
C LYS A 276 -0.36 18.48 16.93
N PHE A 277 0.43 19.03 16.03
CA PHE A 277 1.83 19.32 16.26
C PHE A 277 2.17 20.75 15.83
N SER A 278 2.98 21.41 16.64
CA SER A 278 3.55 22.71 16.31
C SER A 278 4.93 22.85 16.94
N GLY A 279 5.86 23.48 16.23
CA GLY A 279 7.22 23.64 16.71
C GLY A 279 8.07 24.47 15.78
N PRO A 280 9.32 24.77 16.18
CA PRO A 280 10.27 25.51 15.35
C PRO A 280 10.60 24.73 14.07
N ALA A 281 10.61 25.41 12.93
CA ALA A 281 11.01 24.81 11.68
C ALA A 281 12.54 24.71 11.59
N LYS A 282 13.05 23.52 11.29
CA LYS A 282 14.45 23.27 10.92
C LYS A 282 14.48 22.97 9.42
N VAL A 283 14.82 23.97 8.64
CA VAL A 283 14.77 23.90 7.17
C VAL A 283 16.11 23.41 6.63
N PHE A 284 16.05 22.44 5.73
CA PHE A 284 17.15 21.86 4.98
C PHE A 284 16.79 21.87 3.50
N ASP A 285 17.74 22.24 2.66
CA ASP A 285 17.58 22.36 1.21
C ASP A 285 17.93 21.08 0.43
N SER A 286 18.15 19.99 1.13
CA SER A 286 18.33 18.64 0.57
C SER A 286 18.14 17.56 1.63
N GLN A 287 17.90 16.31 1.17
CA GLN A 287 17.88 15.14 2.03
C GLN A 287 19.21 14.93 2.76
N ASP A 288 20.33 15.13 2.07
CA ASP A 288 21.66 14.92 2.64
C ASP A 288 21.93 15.92 3.77
N ALA A 289 21.64 17.22 3.55
CA ALA A 289 21.75 18.23 4.59
C ALA A 289 20.87 17.95 5.81
N ALA A 290 19.65 17.42 5.58
CA ALA A 290 18.77 16.99 6.66
C ALA A 290 19.34 15.80 7.44
N CYS A 291 19.89 14.80 6.75
CA CYS A 291 20.54 13.64 7.37
C CYS A 291 21.71 14.05 8.26
N GLU A 292 22.59 14.93 7.76
CA GLU A 292 23.70 15.49 8.54
C GLU A 292 23.19 16.29 9.76
N GLY A 293 22.15 17.11 9.56
CA GLY A 293 21.56 17.91 10.64
C GLY A 293 20.92 17.06 11.73
N ILE A 294 20.20 15.98 11.36
CA ILE A 294 19.56 15.06 12.29
C ILE A 294 20.64 14.32 13.10
N LEU A 295 21.60 13.70 12.42
CA LEU A 295 22.67 12.93 13.08
C LEU A 295 23.59 13.84 13.90
N GLY A 296 23.89 15.05 13.41
CA GLY A 296 24.71 16.05 14.07
C GLY A 296 24.05 16.77 15.27
N GLY A 297 22.78 16.44 15.59
CA GLY A 297 22.09 16.99 16.76
C GLY A 297 21.49 18.40 16.56
N LYS A 298 21.39 18.90 15.33
CA LYS A 298 20.70 20.17 15.03
C LYS A 298 19.18 20.05 15.21
N VAL A 299 18.65 18.85 15.09
CA VAL A 299 17.24 18.52 15.30
C VAL A 299 17.06 17.99 16.72
N VAL A 300 16.12 18.57 17.46
CA VAL A 300 15.80 18.21 18.84
C VAL A 300 14.28 17.96 18.99
N SER A 301 13.88 17.45 20.15
CA SER A 301 12.45 17.25 20.49
C SER A 301 11.66 18.56 20.32
N GLY A 302 10.50 18.47 19.69
CA GLY A 302 9.60 19.58 19.39
C GLY A 302 9.83 20.26 18.03
N ASP A 303 10.87 19.89 17.29
CA ASP A 303 11.15 20.50 15.99
C ASP A 303 10.26 19.95 14.86
N VAL A 304 9.99 20.81 13.87
CA VAL A 304 9.45 20.42 12.55
C VAL A 304 10.61 20.42 11.56
N VAL A 305 11.01 19.23 11.11
CA VAL A 305 12.03 19.08 10.05
C VAL A 305 11.40 19.39 8.71
N VAL A 306 11.93 20.35 7.98
CA VAL A 306 11.46 20.77 6.66
C VAL A 306 12.53 20.46 5.64
N ILE A 307 12.23 19.60 4.66
CA ILE A 307 13.15 19.25 3.57
C ILE A 307 12.55 19.76 2.26
N THR A 308 13.28 20.63 1.58
CA THR A 308 12.86 21.31 0.36
C THR A 308 13.67 20.85 -0.84
N TYR A 309 13.16 21.13 -2.06
CA TYR A 309 13.84 20.86 -3.34
C TYR A 309 14.06 19.37 -3.65
N GLU A 310 13.23 18.50 -3.11
CA GLU A 310 13.27 17.05 -3.36
C GLU A 310 12.08 16.58 -4.24
N GLY A 311 11.19 17.50 -4.59
CA GLY A 311 10.01 17.26 -5.41
C GLY A 311 10.31 17.19 -6.92
N PRO A 312 9.25 17.06 -7.76
CA PRO A 312 9.39 16.89 -9.20
C PRO A 312 9.84 18.15 -9.94
N LYS A 313 9.68 19.32 -9.33
CA LYS A 313 10.08 20.60 -9.92
C LYS A 313 11.31 21.15 -9.20
N GLY A 314 12.43 21.24 -9.94
CA GLY A 314 13.69 21.76 -9.45
C GLY A 314 14.50 20.87 -8.51
N GLY A 315 13.95 19.71 -8.16
CA GLY A 315 14.63 18.68 -7.38
C GLY A 315 14.95 17.43 -8.23
N PRO A 316 15.45 16.36 -7.61
CA PRO A 316 15.82 15.11 -8.28
C PRO A 316 14.61 14.27 -8.75
N GLY A 317 13.38 14.75 -8.56
CA GLY A 317 12.18 14.08 -9.01
C GLY A 317 11.54 13.15 -7.98
N MET A 318 11.03 13.69 -6.87
CA MET A 318 10.35 12.93 -5.82
C MET A 318 11.26 11.94 -5.10
N GLN A 319 12.39 12.41 -4.60
CA GLN A 319 13.32 11.61 -3.82
C GLN A 319 12.64 11.01 -2.58
N GLU A 320 12.99 9.77 -2.27
CA GLU A 320 12.41 9.02 -1.14
C GLU A 320 13.12 9.32 0.16
N MET A 321 12.38 9.80 1.17
CA MET A 321 12.89 10.23 2.48
C MET A 321 13.05 9.06 3.47
N LEU A 322 13.70 7.97 3.06
CA LEU A 322 13.96 6.83 3.94
C LEU A 322 14.96 7.17 5.06
N TYR A 323 16.07 7.79 4.68
CA TYR A 323 17.15 8.06 5.64
C TYR A 323 16.76 9.09 6.70
N PRO A 324 16.19 10.27 6.38
CA PRO A 324 15.78 11.24 7.39
C PRO A 324 14.81 10.65 8.41
N THR A 325 13.79 9.91 7.95
CA THR A 325 12.81 9.28 8.85
C THR A 325 13.42 8.20 9.72
N SER A 326 14.35 7.40 9.18
CA SER A 326 15.07 6.37 9.91
C SER A 326 16.00 6.99 10.97
N TYR A 327 16.65 8.09 10.66
CA TYR A 327 17.55 8.78 11.59
C TYR A 327 16.78 9.52 12.71
N ILE A 328 15.65 10.15 12.41
CA ILE A 328 14.75 10.69 13.44
C ILE A 328 14.34 9.57 14.41
N LYS A 329 13.95 8.42 13.88
CA LYS A 329 13.57 7.26 14.70
C LYS A 329 14.74 6.70 15.51
N SER A 330 15.93 6.56 14.92
CA SER A 330 17.13 6.05 15.61
C SER A 330 17.59 6.95 16.76
N ARG A 331 17.27 8.24 16.68
CA ARG A 331 17.52 9.21 17.75
C ARG A 331 16.37 9.31 18.77
N HIS A 332 15.41 8.41 18.70
CA HIS A 332 14.21 8.38 19.57
C HIS A 332 13.31 9.63 19.45
N LEU A 333 13.41 10.38 18.35
CA LEU A 333 12.62 11.58 18.08
C LEU A 333 11.33 11.29 17.27
N GLY A 334 11.02 10.04 16.95
CA GLY A 334 9.93 9.66 16.04
C GLY A 334 8.51 10.02 16.52
N LYS A 335 8.33 10.26 17.82
CA LYS A 335 7.08 10.77 18.41
C LYS A 335 7.18 12.22 18.88
N GLU A 336 8.33 12.85 18.69
CA GLU A 336 8.64 14.16 19.24
C GLU A 336 8.93 15.21 18.17
N CYS A 337 9.06 14.79 16.90
CA CYS A 337 9.31 15.65 15.77
C CYS A 337 8.31 15.35 14.65
N ALA A 338 7.99 16.38 13.87
CA ALA A 338 7.34 16.22 12.56
C ALA A 338 8.37 16.36 11.44
N LEU A 339 8.10 15.71 10.29
CA LEU A 339 8.86 15.90 9.06
C LEU A 339 7.93 16.25 7.93
N ILE A 340 8.23 17.30 7.18
CA ILE A 340 7.47 17.73 6.01
C ILE A 340 8.40 17.91 4.80
N THR A 341 7.94 17.52 3.61
CA THR A 341 8.74 17.60 2.37
C THR A 341 7.88 17.67 1.12
N ASP A 342 8.42 18.26 0.07
CA ASP A 342 7.90 18.18 -1.31
C ASP A 342 8.33 16.87 -2.02
N GLY A 343 9.22 16.08 -1.40
CA GLY A 343 9.56 14.72 -1.80
C GLY A 343 8.51 13.69 -1.37
N ARG A 344 8.87 12.40 -1.41
CA ARG A 344 8.02 11.28 -1.01
C ARG A 344 8.64 10.47 0.12
N PHE A 345 7.86 9.61 0.73
CA PHE A 345 8.33 8.75 1.81
C PHE A 345 8.44 7.29 1.38
N SER A 346 9.35 6.56 2.02
CA SER A 346 9.37 5.11 1.98
C SER A 346 8.10 4.52 2.61
N GLY A 347 7.63 3.40 2.09
CA GLY A 347 6.52 2.66 2.68
C GLY A 347 6.76 2.22 4.14
N GLY A 348 8.03 2.12 4.57
CA GLY A 348 8.43 1.80 5.94
C GLY A 348 8.47 2.98 6.90
N THR A 349 8.15 4.19 6.44
CA THR A 349 8.14 5.38 7.27
C THR A 349 7.09 5.31 8.36
N SER A 350 7.46 5.70 9.57
CA SER A 350 6.59 5.84 10.74
C SER A 350 6.83 7.20 11.42
N GLY A 351 5.84 7.66 12.19
CA GLY A 351 5.84 8.99 12.80
C GLY A 351 5.12 10.04 11.93
N LEU A 352 5.05 11.28 12.39
CA LEU A 352 4.35 12.36 11.70
C LEU A 352 5.20 12.84 10.50
N SER A 353 4.98 12.19 9.36
CA SER A 353 5.68 12.45 8.11
C SER A 353 4.67 12.86 7.04
N ILE A 354 4.76 14.09 6.56
CA ILE A 354 3.85 14.71 5.61
C ILE A 354 4.62 14.99 4.31
N GLY A 355 4.27 14.30 3.25
CA GLY A 355 4.95 14.37 1.95
C GLY A 355 4.08 14.84 0.82
N HIS A 356 4.69 14.89 -0.37
CA HIS A 356 4.03 15.32 -1.60
C HIS A 356 3.45 16.74 -1.49
N ILE A 357 4.12 17.63 -0.75
CA ILE A 357 3.66 19.02 -0.59
C ILE A 357 3.60 19.68 -1.96
N SER A 358 2.41 20.19 -2.31
CA SER A 358 2.12 20.82 -3.60
C SER A 358 1.41 22.17 -3.41
N PRO A 359 1.73 23.19 -4.22
CA PRO A 359 2.79 23.18 -5.21
C PRO A 359 4.15 22.98 -4.56
N CYS A 360 5.11 22.46 -5.35
CA CYS A 360 6.48 22.26 -4.88
C CYS A 360 7.05 23.59 -4.34
N LEU A 361 7.71 23.56 -3.16
CA LEU A 361 8.24 24.73 -2.44
C LEU A 361 9.17 25.63 -3.27
N LEU A 362 9.57 25.19 -4.45
CA LEU A 362 10.39 25.98 -5.40
C LEU A 362 9.62 27.13 -6.06
N TYR A 363 8.31 27.20 -5.93
CA TYR A 363 7.44 28.20 -6.56
C TYR A 363 6.73 29.12 -5.57
N THR A 364 6.97 28.94 -4.31
CA THR A 364 6.58 29.84 -3.23
C THR A 364 7.77 30.63 -2.73
#